data_54ff70ef843b0513f0bd989ae8027638
#
_entry.id   54ff70ef843b0513f0bd989ae8027638
#
_cell.length_a   1.000
_cell.length_b   1.000
_cell.length_c   1.000
_cell.angle_alpha   90.00
_cell.angle_beta   90.00
_cell.angle_gamma   90.00
#
_symmetry.space_group_name_H-M   'P 1'
#
loop_
_entity.id
_entity.type
_entity.pdbx_description
1 polymer ?
#
loop_
_entity_poly.entity_id
_entity_poly.type
_entity_poly.pdbx_seq_one_letter_code
_entity_poly.pdbx_strand_id
1 'polypeptide(L)'
;RVSKTATLTKAGSVNDLDQSSGLNRVHLRGTTEKLLLAANAEGNDLAAKVYIVNKSEDASLYVTVKINAQTIGKLYGGDFLFIPWSQTDTAADIKVAATSWTSSTGDIPVEYALFHEDTDFLTNA
;
A
#
# COMPACT_ATOMS: atom_id res chain seq x y z
N ARG A 1 -13.59 7.52 -18.44
CA ARG A 1 -12.43 7.83 -17.60
C ARG A 1 -12.88 8.40 -16.27
N VAL A 2 -12.34 7.87 -15.21
CA VAL A 2 -12.59 8.39 -13.87
C VAL A 2 -11.30 9.02 -13.35
N SER A 3 -11.39 10.24 -12.85
CA SER A 3 -10.25 10.96 -12.32
C SER A 3 -10.60 11.54 -10.96
N LYS A 4 -9.73 11.36 -9.97
CA LYS A 4 -9.95 11.81 -8.60
C LYS A 4 -8.65 12.29 -7.98
N THR A 5 -8.69 13.40 -7.27
CA THR A 5 -7.54 13.87 -6.50
C THR A 5 -7.59 13.28 -5.09
N ALA A 6 -6.49 12.67 -4.66
CA ALA A 6 -6.33 12.21 -3.29
C ALA A 6 -5.57 13.25 -2.48
N THR A 7 -5.88 13.36 -1.20
CA THR A 7 -5.22 14.29 -0.29
C THR A 7 -4.53 13.53 0.84
N LEU A 8 -3.47 14.13 1.38
CA LEU A 8 -2.73 13.58 2.52
C LEU A 8 -3.23 14.18 3.82
N THR A 9 -4.56 14.22 3.97
CA THR A 9 -5.21 14.68 5.19
C THR A 9 -6.20 13.64 5.68
N LYS A 10 -6.45 13.66 6.97
CA LYS A 10 -7.56 12.88 7.54
C LYS A 10 -8.84 13.65 7.26
N ALA A 11 -9.80 13.00 6.60
CA ALA A 11 -11.05 13.65 6.19
C ALA A 11 -11.76 14.27 7.40
N GLY A 12 -12.18 15.52 7.26
CA GLY A 12 -12.88 16.24 8.33
C GLY A 12 -11.98 16.66 9.49
N SER A 13 -10.66 16.56 9.35
CA SER A 13 -9.70 16.90 10.38
C SER A 13 -8.72 17.95 9.89
N VAL A 14 -8.15 18.70 10.83
CA VAL A 14 -7.05 19.62 10.55
C VAL A 14 -5.68 18.92 10.62
N ASN A 15 -5.67 17.64 10.97
CA ASN A 15 -4.44 16.89 11.12
C ASN A 15 -3.99 16.32 9.78
N ASP A 16 -2.79 16.68 9.39
CA ASP A 16 -2.20 16.19 8.15
C ASP A 16 -1.54 14.83 8.37
N LEU A 17 -1.43 14.07 7.29
CA LEU A 17 -0.62 12.86 7.27
C LEU A 17 0.80 13.26 6.84
N ASP A 18 1.53 13.86 7.76
CA ASP A 18 2.82 14.48 7.49
C ASP A 18 4.02 13.56 7.71
N GLN A 19 3.76 12.34 8.18
CA GLN A 19 4.78 11.31 8.29
C GLN A 19 4.71 10.36 7.11
N SER A 20 5.84 10.03 6.52
CA SER A 20 5.90 9.15 5.36
C SER A 20 7.02 8.14 5.52
N SER A 21 6.76 6.91 5.08
CA SER A 21 7.81 5.89 4.96
C SER A 21 8.77 6.18 3.81
N GLY A 22 8.48 7.19 2.98
CA GLY A 22 9.13 7.38 1.71
C GLY A 22 8.62 6.40 0.66
N LEU A 23 9.07 6.58 -0.57
CA LEU A 23 8.71 5.69 -1.66
C LEU A 23 9.66 4.50 -1.66
N ASN A 24 9.12 3.30 -1.47
CA ASN A 24 9.88 2.06 -1.42
C ASN A 24 9.59 1.22 -2.67
N ARG A 25 10.56 0.44 -3.08
CA ARG A 25 10.39 -0.47 -4.23
C ARG A 25 10.77 -1.88 -3.83
N VAL A 26 9.97 -2.85 -4.27
CA VAL A 26 10.25 -4.26 -4.16
C VAL A 26 10.10 -4.91 -5.53
N HIS A 27 10.99 -5.86 -5.84
CA HIS A 27 10.91 -6.64 -7.07
C HIS A 27 10.37 -8.02 -6.71
N LEU A 28 9.14 -8.30 -7.15
CA LEU A 28 8.50 -9.57 -6.84
C LEU A 28 8.97 -10.64 -7.81
N ARG A 29 9.49 -11.72 -7.26
CA ARG A 29 9.95 -12.90 -7.99
C ARG A 29 9.23 -14.11 -7.43
N GLY A 30 8.49 -14.82 -8.27
CA GLY A 30 7.69 -15.95 -7.83
C GLY A 30 6.30 -15.50 -7.40
N THR A 31 5.46 -16.49 -7.10
CA THR A 31 4.05 -16.27 -6.80
C THR A 31 3.73 -16.24 -5.31
N THR A 32 4.74 -16.38 -4.46
CA THR A 32 4.55 -16.36 -3.01
C THR A 32 4.19 -14.96 -2.53
N GLU A 33 3.27 -14.87 -1.58
CA GLU A 33 2.90 -13.60 -0.96
C GLU A 33 4.09 -12.95 -0.27
N LYS A 34 4.17 -11.63 -0.39
CA LYS A 34 5.16 -10.82 0.30
C LYS A 34 4.47 -9.78 1.16
N LEU A 35 4.88 -9.69 2.42
CA LEU A 35 4.39 -8.65 3.32
C LEU A 35 4.99 -7.31 2.91
N LEU A 36 4.14 -6.32 2.57
CA LEU A 36 4.58 -4.95 2.32
C LEU A 36 4.56 -4.12 3.59
N LEU A 37 3.44 -4.14 4.30
CA LEU A 37 3.22 -3.31 5.48
C LEU A 37 2.56 -4.14 6.57
N ALA A 38 3.20 -4.20 7.74
CA ALA A 38 2.66 -4.89 8.90
C ALA A 38 1.69 -4.00 9.66
N ALA A 39 0.56 -4.57 10.08
CA ALA A 39 -0.39 -3.87 10.94
C ALA A 39 0.28 -3.44 12.25
N ASN A 40 -0.17 -2.33 12.80
CA ASN A 40 0.38 -1.72 14.02
C ASN A 40 1.82 -1.23 13.88
N ALA A 41 2.33 -1.07 12.65
CA ALA A 41 3.70 -0.63 12.44
C ALA A 41 3.97 0.77 12.98
N GLU A 42 2.97 1.64 12.98
CA GLU A 42 3.13 3.06 13.31
C GLU A 42 2.35 3.50 14.55
N GLY A 43 1.90 2.54 15.37
CA GLY A 43 1.23 2.84 16.62
C GLY A 43 -0.28 2.83 16.54
N ASN A 44 -0.91 3.14 17.67
CA ASN A 44 -2.34 2.99 17.84
C ASN A 44 -3.11 4.22 17.40
N ASP A 45 -4.26 3.99 16.79
CA ASP A 45 -5.27 5.01 16.46
C ASP A 45 -4.80 6.11 15.52
N LEU A 46 -3.68 5.90 14.83
CA LEU A 46 -3.20 6.83 13.83
C LEU A 46 -3.89 6.60 12.50
N ALA A 47 -4.37 7.68 11.90
CA ALA A 47 -4.87 7.61 10.53
C ALA A 47 -3.71 7.34 9.58
N ALA A 48 -3.95 6.51 8.58
CA ALA A 48 -2.95 6.17 7.58
C ALA A 48 -3.57 6.05 6.21
N LYS A 49 -2.78 6.34 5.19
CA LYS A 49 -3.12 6.09 3.79
C LYS A 49 -1.95 5.39 3.12
N VAL A 50 -2.27 4.50 2.20
CA VAL A 50 -1.27 3.67 1.53
C VAL A 50 -1.38 3.87 0.05
N TYR A 51 -0.23 4.03 -0.60
CA TYR A 51 -0.10 4.08 -2.05
C TYR A 51 0.67 2.84 -2.50
N ILE A 52 0.12 2.11 -3.47
CA ILE A 52 0.76 0.93 -4.05
C ILE A 52 0.58 1.01 -5.56
N VAL A 53 1.66 0.81 -6.30
CA VAL A 53 1.62 0.85 -7.76
C VAL A 53 2.43 -0.29 -8.34
N ASN A 54 1.88 -0.94 -9.36
CA ASN A 54 2.60 -1.92 -10.17
C ASN A 54 3.36 -1.16 -11.26
N LYS A 55 4.68 -1.18 -11.17
CA LYS A 55 5.56 -0.44 -12.08
C LYS A 55 5.98 -1.25 -13.32
N SER A 56 5.38 -2.42 -13.55
CA SER A 56 5.66 -3.19 -14.75
C SER A 56 5.24 -2.41 -16.00
N GLU A 57 6.07 -2.45 -17.01
CA GLU A 57 5.74 -1.88 -18.33
C GLU A 57 4.82 -2.81 -19.14
N ASP A 58 4.71 -4.06 -18.73
CA ASP A 58 3.83 -5.02 -19.38
C ASP A 58 2.46 -4.98 -18.70
N ALA A 59 1.47 -4.45 -19.41
CA ALA A 59 0.12 -4.27 -18.88
C ALA A 59 -0.60 -5.60 -18.57
N SER A 60 -0.09 -6.72 -19.05
CA SER A 60 -0.67 -8.04 -18.76
C SER A 60 -0.17 -8.64 -17.45
N LEU A 61 0.94 -8.14 -16.90
CA LEU A 61 1.47 -8.62 -15.64
C LEU A 61 0.76 -7.94 -14.48
N TYR A 62 0.25 -8.74 -13.55
CA TYR A 62 -0.49 -8.18 -12.43
C TYR A 62 -0.01 -8.74 -11.10
N VAL A 63 -0.24 -7.95 -10.06
CA VAL A 63 -0.06 -8.38 -8.68
C VAL A 63 -1.42 -8.39 -7.98
N THR A 64 -1.61 -9.34 -7.08
CA THR A 64 -2.80 -9.42 -6.25
C THR A 64 -2.50 -8.74 -4.93
N VAL A 65 -3.37 -7.84 -4.49
CA VAL A 65 -3.23 -7.14 -3.21
C VAL A 65 -4.21 -7.74 -2.22
N LYS A 66 -3.71 -8.04 -1.02
CA LYS A 66 -4.52 -8.56 0.08
C LYS A 66 -4.37 -7.68 1.31
N ILE A 67 -5.48 -7.46 2.00
CA ILE A 67 -5.51 -6.83 3.31
C ILE A 67 -6.31 -7.77 4.21
N ASN A 68 -5.78 -8.08 5.40
CA ASN A 68 -6.41 -9.00 6.32
C ASN A 68 -6.70 -10.36 5.65
N ALA A 69 -5.71 -10.87 4.90
CA ALA A 69 -5.81 -12.13 4.15
C ALA A 69 -6.93 -12.16 3.10
N GLN A 70 -7.61 -11.03 2.84
CA GLN A 70 -8.66 -10.92 1.83
C GLN A 70 -8.10 -10.26 0.59
N THR A 71 -8.35 -10.86 -0.57
CA THR A 71 -7.98 -10.25 -1.84
C THR A 71 -8.88 -9.06 -2.10
N ILE A 72 -8.29 -7.88 -2.25
CA ILE A 72 -9.03 -6.65 -2.53
C ILE A 72 -8.97 -6.26 -4.00
N GLY A 73 -8.01 -6.78 -4.76
CA GLY A 73 -7.96 -6.48 -6.18
C GLY A 73 -6.66 -6.91 -6.83
N LYS A 74 -6.60 -6.65 -8.12
CA LYS A 74 -5.41 -6.89 -8.95
C LYS A 74 -4.94 -5.56 -9.51
N LEU A 75 -3.64 -5.32 -9.45
CA LEU A 75 -3.01 -4.17 -10.08
C LEU A 75 -2.25 -4.67 -11.30
N TYR A 76 -2.72 -4.35 -12.47
CA TYR A 76 -2.01 -4.62 -13.72
C TYR A 76 -0.88 -3.62 -13.91
N GLY A 77 0.00 -3.87 -14.87
CA GLY A 77 1.13 -2.97 -15.10
C GLY A 77 0.67 -1.53 -15.34
N GLY A 78 1.12 -0.61 -14.50
CA GLY A 78 0.72 0.77 -14.51
C GLY A 78 -0.45 1.12 -13.60
N ASP A 79 -1.18 0.14 -13.09
CA ASP A 79 -2.27 0.41 -12.14
C ASP A 79 -1.75 0.75 -10.76
N PHE A 80 -2.54 1.52 -10.02
CA PHE A 80 -2.22 1.88 -8.66
C PHE A 80 -3.48 1.85 -7.79
N LEU A 81 -3.25 1.80 -6.47
CA LEU A 81 -4.29 2.10 -5.49
C LEU A 81 -3.78 3.11 -4.48
N PHE A 82 -4.70 3.90 -3.94
CA PHE A 82 -4.42 4.85 -2.88
C PHE A 82 -5.64 4.79 -1.95
N ILE A 83 -5.45 4.25 -0.75
CA ILE A 83 -6.58 3.96 0.14
C ILE A 83 -6.26 4.36 1.59
N PRO A 84 -7.27 4.77 2.37
CA PRO A 84 -7.16 4.77 3.82
C PRO A 84 -6.91 3.34 4.32
N TRP A 85 -6.05 3.19 5.32
CA TRP A 85 -5.67 1.89 5.85
C TRP A 85 -5.88 1.83 7.35
N SER A 86 -6.53 0.77 7.81
CA SER A 86 -6.78 0.52 9.22
C SER A 86 -5.56 -0.16 9.85
N GLN A 87 -4.47 0.56 9.98
CA GLN A 87 -3.18 0.00 10.41
C GLN A 87 -3.17 -0.50 11.85
N THR A 88 -4.12 -0.04 12.67
CA THR A 88 -4.19 -0.44 14.07
C THR A 88 -4.91 -1.76 14.28
N ASP A 89 -5.59 -2.25 13.26
CA ASP A 89 -6.21 -3.57 13.30
C ASP A 89 -5.12 -4.63 13.14
N THR A 90 -4.99 -5.53 14.11
CA THR A 90 -3.93 -6.53 14.12
C THR A 90 -3.96 -7.48 12.94
N ALA A 91 -5.09 -7.59 12.26
CA ALA A 91 -5.25 -8.46 11.08
C ALA A 91 -5.09 -7.72 9.75
N ALA A 92 -4.78 -6.42 9.78
CA ALA A 92 -4.82 -5.59 8.58
C ALA A 92 -3.52 -5.54 7.78
N ASP A 93 -2.64 -6.55 7.92
CA ASP A 93 -1.40 -6.63 7.14
C ASP A 93 -1.68 -6.51 5.65
N ILE A 94 -0.84 -5.73 4.95
CA ILE A 94 -0.91 -5.60 3.51
C ILE A 94 0.12 -6.50 2.87
N LYS A 95 -0.35 -7.42 2.05
CA LYS A 95 0.49 -8.37 1.32
C LYS A 95 0.21 -8.28 -0.17
N VAL A 96 1.23 -8.57 -0.96
CA VAL A 96 1.11 -8.64 -2.42
C VAL A 96 1.67 -9.97 -2.91
N ALA A 97 1.12 -10.44 -4.02
CA ALA A 97 1.61 -11.66 -4.67
C ALA A 97 1.67 -11.41 -6.18
N ALA A 98 2.79 -11.76 -6.80
CA ALA A 98 2.95 -11.65 -8.24
C ALA A 98 2.34 -12.89 -8.91
N THR A 99 1.02 -12.99 -8.89
CA THR A 99 0.31 -14.20 -9.33
C THR A 99 0.46 -14.49 -10.82
N SER A 100 0.79 -13.48 -11.63
CA SER A 100 1.06 -13.66 -13.07
C SER A 100 2.54 -13.89 -13.37
N TRP A 101 3.40 -13.92 -12.36
CA TRP A 101 4.84 -14.08 -12.57
C TRP A 101 5.17 -15.43 -13.19
N THR A 102 6.09 -15.40 -14.17
CA THR A 102 6.75 -16.60 -14.68
C THR A 102 8.24 -16.30 -14.83
N SER A 103 9.07 -17.33 -14.94
CA SER A 103 10.50 -17.15 -15.10
C SER A 103 10.86 -16.41 -16.38
N SER A 104 10.00 -16.44 -17.39
CA SER A 104 10.24 -15.76 -18.66
C SER A 104 9.82 -14.28 -18.65
N THR A 105 8.94 -13.87 -17.74
CA THR A 105 8.48 -12.47 -17.66
C THR A 105 9.42 -11.59 -16.83
N GLY A 106 10.25 -12.19 -15.98
CA GLY A 106 11.09 -11.46 -15.05
C GLY A 106 10.33 -10.94 -13.85
N ASP A 107 11.02 -10.20 -13.00
CA ASP A 107 10.46 -9.66 -11.77
C ASP A 107 9.42 -8.59 -12.05
N ILE A 108 8.43 -8.47 -11.17
CA ILE A 108 7.41 -7.43 -11.23
C ILE A 108 7.76 -6.38 -10.19
N PRO A 109 8.14 -5.16 -10.60
CA PRO A 109 8.46 -4.11 -9.63
C PRO A 109 7.19 -3.47 -9.08
N VAL A 110 7.15 -3.33 -7.76
CA VAL A 110 6.06 -2.68 -7.05
C VAL A 110 6.64 -1.57 -6.20
N GLU A 111 6.09 -0.36 -6.32
CA GLU A 111 6.44 0.75 -5.45
C GLU A 111 5.30 0.98 -4.47
N TYR A 112 5.65 1.39 -3.27
CA TYR A 112 4.65 1.67 -2.25
C TYR A 112 5.14 2.72 -1.27
N ALA A 113 4.20 3.40 -0.64
CA ALA A 113 4.48 4.40 0.38
C ALA A 113 3.36 4.38 1.43
N LEU A 114 3.74 4.63 2.67
CA LEU A 114 2.81 4.80 3.79
C LEU A 114 2.84 6.24 4.23
N PHE A 115 1.67 6.84 4.41
CA PHE A 115 1.52 8.18 4.98
C PHE A 115 0.66 8.06 6.24
N HIS A 116 1.09 8.68 7.33
CA HIS A 116 0.37 8.57 8.60
C HIS A 116 0.49 9.86 9.43
N GLU A 117 -0.34 9.96 10.47
CA GLU A 117 -0.27 11.07 11.42
C GLU A 117 1.03 11.00 12.22
N ASP A 118 1.49 12.17 12.66
CA ASP A 118 2.63 12.28 13.58
C ASP A 118 2.24 11.68 14.94
N THR A 119 3.06 10.76 15.44
CA THR A 119 2.83 10.14 16.75
C THR A 119 2.86 11.17 17.89
N ASP A 120 3.63 12.23 17.75
CA ASP A 120 3.71 13.28 18.76
C ASP A 120 2.40 14.02 18.95
N PHE A 121 1.56 14.05 17.93
CA PHE A 121 0.24 14.67 18.02
C PHE A 121 -0.60 14.01 19.12
N LEU A 122 -0.58 12.70 19.23
CA LEU A 122 -1.37 11.98 20.23
C LEU A 122 -0.85 12.21 21.65
N THR A 123 0.45 12.38 21.81
CA THR A 123 1.04 12.61 23.14
C THR A 123 0.85 14.04 23.62
N ASN A 124 0.68 14.99 22.70
CA ASN A 124 0.54 16.41 23.00
C ASN A 124 -0.91 16.90 22.96
N ALA A 125 -1.83 16.03 22.60
CA ALA A 125 -3.24 16.36 22.57
C ALA A 125 -3.89 16.14 23.94
#